data_da8391c54eb370b98e0b0dbf248fc41f
#
_entry.id   da8391c54eb370b98e0b0dbf248fc41f
#
_cell.length_a   1.000
_cell.length_b   1.000
_cell.length_c   1.000
_cell.angle_alpha   90.00
_cell.angle_beta   90.00
_cell.angle_gamma   90.00
#
_symmetry.space_group_name_H-M   'P 1'
#
loop_
_entity.id
_entity.type
_entity.pdbx_description
1 polymer ?
#
loop_
_entity_poly.entity_id
_entity_poly.type
_entity_poly.pdbx_seq_one_letter_code
_entity_poly.pdbx_strand_id
1 'polypeptide(L)'
;MGYEDLNAATVAERLAAVRELGEDCKAGTAQTEEVNNHVHSTYSFSPYSPTMIAVKAAEAGLRTVGIMDHDSVSGCAEFLEACKAVNMAGTAGCEIRVNTDDTIMQGRKTNNPDEPNITYMALHGIPASKFEAVEQFLKPIHDARIARDRREVDALNVLLVERGAPTLGFDEDVMAISQAANGGSVTERHILYALSLKLIKFYGKGQPLVDFIEDTMKITLRGALRDLLLEVQNPHYAYDLLGVFKSTLVPEFFLHSSYEECISVYKAVDFANEIGAIPAYAYLGDVGESPTGDKKAEKFEDDFLDDLVPELAKIGFKAITYMPPRNTREQLQRLQDLCRASGLMEISGVDINSSRQSFNCPILLEPQFQHLADAAWALIAHEKLAAVDPKLALFNPDNPMTSQSLEDRIAKYADIGKRMDHSQPEKAIELI
;
A
#
# COMPACT_ATOMS: atom_id res chain seq x y z
N MET A 1 -20.72 20.22 5.23
CA MET A 1 -19.83 19.19 5.76
C MET A 1 -18.41 19.41 5.23
N GLY A 2 -17.40 19.27 6.08
CA GLY A 2 -16.02 19.51 5.68
C GLY A 2 -15.29 18.19 5.44
N TYR A 3 -14.10 18.26 4.85
CA TYR A 3 -13.21 17.09 4.71
C TYR A 3 -12.87 16.41 6.05
N GLU A 4 -12.99 17.12 7.16
CA GLU A 4 -12.78 16.57 8.51
C GLU A 4 -13.77 15.45 8.82
N ASP A 5 -15.01 15.53 8.31
CA ASP A 5 -16.04 14.51 8.53
C ASP A 5 -15.72 13.18 7.79
N LEU A 6 -14.94 13.22 6.69
CA LEU A 6 -14.49 12.04 5.97
C LEU A 6 -13.39 11.26 6.72
N ASN A 7 -12.78 11.87 7.73
CA ASN A 7 -11.84 11.25 8.67
C ASN A 7 -12.40 11.19 10.10
N ALA A 8 -13.73 11.27 10.28
CA ALA A 8 -14.39 11.14 11.57
C ALA A 8 -14.04 9.83 12.28
N ALA A 9 -14.26 9.76 13.59
CA ALA A 9 -13.82 8.65 14.42
C ALA A 9 -14.48 7.31 14.06
N THR A 10 -15.74 7.34 13.64
CA THR A 10 -16.50 6.12 13.34
C THR A 10 -16.75 5.92 11.85
N VAL A 11 -16.78 4.65 11.40
CA VAL A 11 -17.13 4.27 10.03
C VAL A 11 -18.50 4.84 9.62
N ALA A 12 -19.47 4.81 10.55
CA ALA A 12 -20.83 5.29 10.28
C ALA A 12 -20.86 6.79 9.94
N GLU A 13 -20.11 7.61 10.68
CA GLU A 13 -20.00 9.06 10.43
C GLU A 13 -19.31 9.31 9.08
N ARG A 14 -18.20 8.63 8.80
CA ARG A 14 -17.48 8.76 7.53
C ARG A 14 -18.34 8.36 6.32
N LEU A 15 -19.06 7.24 6.41
CA LEU A 15 -19.97 6.79 5.36
C LEU A 15 -21.19 7.70 5.19
N ALA A 16 -21.68 8.32 6.28
CA ALA A 16 -22.74 9.33 6.18
C ALA A 16 -22.24 10.57 5.42
N ALA A 17 -21.04 11.05 5.75
CA ALA A 17 -20.42 12.20 5.10
C ALA A 17 -20.21 12.00 3.59
N VAL A 18 -19.68 10.83 3.18
CA VAL A 18 -19.45 10.57 1.76
C VAL A 18 -20.76 10.38 0.98
N ARG A 19 -21.80 9.81 1.57
CA ARG A 19 -23.12 9.70 0.93
C ARG A 19 -23.77 11.05 0.70
N GLU A 20 -23.60 12.00 1.62
CA GLU A 20 -24.07 13.37 1.43
C GLU A 20 -23.28 14.10 0.35
N LEU A 21 -21.95 13.88 0.28
CA LEU A 21 -21.10 14.45 -0.75
C LEU A 21 -21.40 13.88 -2.14
N GLY A 22 -21.63 12.56 -2.23
CA GLY A 22 -21.94 11.85 -3.48
C GLY A 22 -20.92 12.16 -4.58
N GLU A 23 -21.42 12.30 -5.82
CA GLU A 23 -20.59 12.64 -6.98
C GLU A 23 -20.16 14.10 -7.07
N ASP A 24 -20.60 14.96 -6.15
CA ASP A 24 -20.21 16.37 -6.13
C ASP A 24 -18.69 16.56 -5.91
N CYS A 25 -18.02 15.56 -5.30
CA CYS A 25 -16.55 15.53 -5.18
C CYS A 25 -15.82 15.55 -6.54
N LYS A 26 -16.48 15.14 -7.63
CA LYS A 26 -15.94 15.17 -9.00
C LYS A 26 -16.15 16.49 -9.72
N ALA A 27 -16.87 17.44 -9.11
CA ALA A 27 -17.27 18.67 -9.77
C ALA A 27 -16.04 19.48 -10.25
N GLY A 28 -16.01 19.78 -11.53
CA GLY A 28 -14.93 20.56 -12.16
C GLY A 28 -13.65 19.79 -12.46
N THR A 29 -13.58 18.48 -12.17
CA THR A 29 -12.41 17.64 -12.47
C THR A 29 -12.65 16.80 -13.74
N ALA A 30 -11.74 16.89 -14.70
CA ALA A 30 -11.76 16.02 -15.88
C ALA A 30 -11.33 14.59 -15.48
N GLN A 31 -12.06 13.59 -15.96
CA GLN A 31 -11.67 12.21 -15.78
C GLN A 31 -10.40 11.86 -16.57
N THR A 32 -9.57 11.02 -16.00
CA THR A 32 -8.34 10.48 -16.61
C THR A 32 -8.39 8.95 -16.71
N GLU A 33 -7.59 8.38 -17.58
CA GLU A 33 -7.36 6.93 -17.68
C GLU A 33 -6.22 6.45 -16.75
N GLU A 34 -5.71 7.35 -15.90
CA GLU A 34 -4.76 6.97 -14.84
C GLU A 34 -5.42 6.05 -13.82
N VAL A 35 -4.64 5.15 -13.24
CA VAL A 35 -5.10 4.18 -12.23
C VAL A 35 -4.14 4.13 -11.05
N ASN A 36 -4.64 3.82 -9.85
CA ASN A 36 -3.80 3.52 -8.72
C ASN A 36 -4.41 2.41 -7.86
N ASN A 37 -3.74 1.25 -7.82
CA ASN A 37 -4.20 0.08 -7.07
C ASN A 37 -3.41 -0.13 -5.76
N HIS A 38 -2.72 0.92 -5.24
CA HIS A 38 -1.87 0.78 -4.05
C HIS A 38 -1.96 2.02 -3.15
N VAL A 39 -3.09 2.18 -2.48
CA VAL A 39 -3.32 3.30 -1.56
C VAL A 39 -3.58 2.78 -0.15
N HIS A 40 -2.71 3.18 0.79
CA HIS A 40 -2.85 2.83 2.20
C HIS A 40 -3.88 3.72 2.91
N SER A 41 -4.57 3.15 3.91
CA SER A 41 -5.49 3.86 4.77
C SER A 41 -4.97 3.99 6.21
N THR A 42 -5.77 4.60 7.06
CA THR A 42 -5.54 4.64 8.52
C THR A 42 -5.50 3.24 9.16
N TYR A 43 -5.93 2.18 8.46
CA TYR A 43 -5.84 0.80 8.96
C TYR A 43 -4.44 0.18 8.85
N SER A 44 -3.52 0.82 8.10
CA SER A 44 -2.08 0.61 8.23
C SER A 44 -1.39 1.88 8.67
N PHE A 45 -0.84 2.67 7.75
CA PHE A 45 -0.30 3.99 8.07
C PHE A 45 -0.52 4.96 6.92
N SER A 46 -1.47 5.87 7.08
CA SER A 46 -1.80 6.91 6.10
C SER A 46 -2.59 8.04 6.75
N PRO A 47 -2.60 9.25 6.17
CA PRO A 47 -3.48 10.34 6.63
C PRO A 47 -4.95 10.15 6.20
N TYR A 48 -5.25 9.13 5.39
CA TYR A 48 -6.54 8.95 4.74
C TYR A 48 -7.32 7.80 5.35
N SER A 49 -8.56 8.07 5.80
CA SER A 49 -9.50 6.98 6.06
C SER A 49 -9.84 6.24 4.76
N PRO A 50 -10.36 5.00 4.82
CA PRO A 50 -10.85 4.30 3.63
C PRO A 50 -11.85 5.14 2.82
N THR A 51 -12.74 5.86 3.49
CA THR A 51 -13.70 6.80 2.87
C THR A 51 -12.99 7.97 2.18
N MET A 52 -11.99 8.56 2.82
CA MET A 52 -11.23 9.67 2.25
C MET A 52 -10.46 9.26 0.99
N ILE A 53 -9.97 8.01 0.89
CA ILE A 53 -9.31 7.50 -0.30
C ILE A 53 -10.23 7.59 -1.52
N ALA A 54 -11.47 7.13 -1.40
CA ALA A 54 -12.44 7.17 -2.50
C ALA A 54 -12.70 8.60 -2.98
N VAL A 55 -12.85 9.54 -2.05
CA VAL A 55 -13.06 10.96 -2.37
C VAL A 55 -11.81 11.58 -3.02
N LYS A 56 -10.62 11.34 -2.47
CA LYS A 56 -9.37 11.88 -3.03
C LYS A 56 -9.06 11.34 -4.43
N ALA A 57 -9.34 10.07 -4.68
CA ALA A 57 -9.21 9.49 -6.01
C ALA A 57 -10.22 10.12 -7.00
N ALA A 58 -11.47 10.37 -6.56
CA ALA A 58 -12.48 11.04 -7.38
C ALA A 58 -12.09 12.48 -7.70
N GLU A 59 -11.56 13.24 -6.73
CA GLU A 59 -11.02 14.59 -6.93
C GLU A 59 -9.82 14.64 -7.87
N ALA A 60 -9.00 13.58 -7.86
CA ALA A 60 -7.88 13.44 -8.79
C ALA A 60 -8.32 13.06 -10.22
N GLY A 61 -9.62 12.84 -10.45
CA GLY A 61 -10.18 12.46 -11.75
C GLY A 61 -10.00 10.98 -12.09
N LEU A 62 -9.57 10.14 -11.13
CA LEU A 62 -9.43 8.69 -11.35
C LEU A 62 -10.81 8.06 -11.52
N ARG A 63 -10.88 6.99 -12.32
CA ARG A 63 -12.07 6.15 -12.50
C ARG A 63 -12.00 4.89 -11.67
N THR A 64 -10.77 4.47 -11.32
CA THR A 64 -10.48 3.27 -10.53
C THR A 64 -9.50 3.59 -9.42
N VAL A 65 -9.65 2.94 -8.27
CA VAL A 65 -8.70 3.04 -7.16
C VAL A 65 -8.70 1.75 -6.34
N GLY A 66 -7.53 1.37 -5.79
CA GLY A 66 -7.39 0.20 -4.91
C GLY A 66 -6.87 0.57 -3.53
N ILE A 67 -7.52 0.04 -2.49
CA ILE A 67 -6.99 0.06 -1.13
C ILE A 67 -6.00 -1.09 -0.94
N MET A 68 -4.87 -0.81 -0.25
CA MET A 68 -3.78 -1.78 -0.06
C MET A 68 -3.11 -1.54 1.30
N ASP A 69 -3.77 -1.96 2.38
CA ASP A 69 -3.21 -1.80 3.72
C ASP A 69 -2.20 -2.90 4.06
N HIS A 70 -1.18 -2.57 4.84
CA HIS A 70 -0.25 -3.56 5.39
C HIS A 70 -0.98 -4.47 6.39
N ASP A 71 -0.88 -5.77 6.16
CA ASP A 71 -1.39 -6.82 7.03
C ASP A 71 -2.86 -6.65 7.47
N SER A 72 -3.70 -5.91 6.73
CA SER A 72 -5.10 -5.64 7.11
C SER A 72 -6.03 -5.56 5.91
N VAL A 73 -7.25 -6.07 6.06
CA VAL A 73 -8.39 -5.88 5.15
C VAL A 73 -9.58 -5.22 5.84
N SER A 74 -9.43 -4.82 7.10
CA SER A 74 -10.55 -4.31 7.91
C SER A 74 -11.08 -2.97 7.43
N GLY A 75 -10.29 -2.19 6.66
CA GLY A 75 -10.73 -0.97 5.98
C GLY A 75 -11.45 -1.21 4.65
N CYS A 76 -11.35 -2.42 4.06
CA CYS A 76 -11.81 -2.68 2.70
C CYS A 76 -13.32 -2.54 2.52
N ALA A 77 -14.12 -3.02 3.48
CA ALA A 77 -15.58 -2.93 3.40
C ALA A 77 -16.07 -1.46 3.40
N GLU A 78 -15.51 -0.62 4.28
CA GLU A 78 -15.78 0.82 4.29
C GLU A 78 -15.38 1.47 2.97
N PHE A 79 -14.19 1.17 2.48
CA PHE A 79 -13.67 1.71 1.23
C PHE A 79 -14.58 1.38 0.03
N LEU A 80 -15.02 0.12 -0.11
CA LEU A 80 -15.90 -0.28 -1.20
C LEU A 80 -17.27 0.40 -1.13
N GLU A 81 -17.83 0.59 0.08
CA GLU A 81 -19.08 1.35 0.26
C GLU A 81 -18.89 2.84 -0.06
N ALA A 82 -17.75 3.43 0.30
CA ALA A 82 -17.43 4.81 -0.08
C ALA A 82 -17.27 4.96 -1.60
N CYS A 83 -16.62 4.01 -2.28
CA CYS A 83 -16.51 3.99 -3.73
C CYS A 83 -17.90 3.95 -4.41
N LYS A 84 -18.84 3.13 -3.89
CA LYS A 84 -20.22 3.11 -4.39
C LYS A 84 -20.88 4.48 -4.23
N ALA A 85 -20.71 5.14 -3.08
CA ALA A 85 -21.34 6.43 -2.81
C ALA A 85 -20.88 7.53 -3.77
N VAL A 86 -19.63 7.49 -4.25
CA VAL A 86 -19.08 8.45 -5.22
C VAL A 86 -19.06 7.89 -6.65
N ASN A 87 -19.73 6.76 -6.92
CA ASN A 87 -19.76 6.10 -8.23
C ASN A 87 -18.36 5.91 -8.82
N MET A 88 -17.50 5.24 -8.08
CA MET A 88 -16.11 4.92 -8.45
C MET A 88 -15.89 3.40 -8.43
N ALA A 89 -15.06 2.91 -9.32
CA ALA A 89 -14.66 1.52 -9.36
C ALA A 89 -13.54 1.26 -8.33
N GLY A 90 -13.87 0.59 -7.23
CA GLY A 90 -12.94 0.25 -6.16
C GLY A 90 -12.52 -1.21 -6.16
N THR A 91 -11.27 -1.51 -5.79
CA THR A 91 -10.75 -2.85 -5.57
C THR A 91 -10.05 -2.97 -4.21
N ALA A 92 -10.22 -4.13 -3.58
CA ALA A 92 -9.65 -4.43 -2.27
C ALA A 92 -8.38 -5.28 -2.38
N GLY A 93 -7.38 -4.94 -1.59
CA GLY A 93 -6.13 -5.68 -1.50
C GLY A 93 -5.51 -5.60 -0.10
N CYS A 94 -4.42 -6.33 0.09
CA CYS A 94 -3.63 -6.33 1.31
C CYS A 94 -2.18 -6.60 0.96
N GLU A 95 -1.25 -5.83 1.52
CA GLU A 95 0.18 -6.06 1.37
C GLU A 95 0.73 -6.74 2.62
N ILE A 96 1.46 -7.82 2.43
CA ILE A 96 2.05 -8.60 3.53
C ILE A 96 3.55 -8.81 3.30
N ARG A 97 4.28 -9.05 4.40
CA ARG A 97 5.68 -9.46 4.36
C ARG A 97 5.79 -10.98 4.51
N VAL A 98 6.63 -11.58 3.67
CA VAL A 98 6.84 -13.03 3.66
C VAL A 98 8.32 -13.35 3.67
N ASN A 99 8.72 -14.45 4.28
CA ASN A 99 10.07 -14.94 4.14
C ASN A 99 10.24 -15.74 2.83
N THR A 100 11.43 -15.66 2.26
CA THR A 100 11.78 -16.23 0.96
C THR A 100 12.75 -17.40 1.09
N ASP A 101 12.80 -18.05 2.25
CA ASP A 101 13.61 -19.23 2.46
C ASP A 101 13.24 -20.33 1.45
N ASP A 102 14.22 -21.14 1.06
CA ASP A 102 14.09 -22.19 0.04
C ASP A 102 13.72 -21.69 -1.37
N THR A 103 13.91 -20.40 -1.65
CA THR A 103 13.77 -19.81 -2.99
C THR A 103 15.09 -19.24 -3.50
N ILE A 104 15.14 -18.85 -4.78
CA ILE A 104 16.31 -18.15 -5.33
C ILE A 104 16.51 -16.75 -4.73
N MET A 105 15.52 -16.21 -4.02
CA MET A 105 15.60 -14.91 -3.33
C MET A 105 16.37 -15.01 -2.01
N GLN A 106 16.57 -16.21 -1.48
CA GLN A 106 17.26 -16.41 -0.21
C GLN A 106 18.67 -15.81 -0.23
N GLY A 107 18.98 -14.98 0.77
CA GLY A 107 20.25 -14.29 0.88
C GLY A 107 20.42 -13.10 -0.08
N ARG A 108 19.42 -12.78 -0.89
CA ARG A 108 19.43 -11.65 -1.82
C ARG A 108 18.56 -10.51 -1.32
N LYS A 109 18.92 -9.30 -1.69
CA LYS A 109 18.09 -8.12 -1.49
C LYS A 109 17.00 -8.08 -2.56
N THR A 110 15.77 -7.98 -2.10
CA THR A 110 14.58 -7.86 -2.95
C THR A 110 13.91 -6.50 -2.68
N ASN A 111 12.62 -6.42 -2.79
CA ASN A 111 11.83 -5.20 -2.60
C ASN A 111 11.73 -4.72 -1.13
N ASN A 112 12.35 -5.40 -0.18
CA ASN A 112 12.47 -4.93 1.20
C ASN A 112 13.91 -4.42 1.44
N PRO A 113 14.12 -3.10 1.60
CA PRO A 113 15.44 -2.54 1.81
C PRO A 113 16.03 -2.86 3.19
N ASP A 114 15.19 -3.16 4.17
CA ASP A 114 15.56 -3.19 5.59
C ASP A 114 15.93 -4.61 6.06
N GLU A 115 15.35 -5.67 5.42
CA GLU A 115 15.55 -7.06 5.85
C GLU A 115 15.83 -8.00 4.66
N PRO A 116 17.03 -8.62 4.58
CA PRO A 116 17.28 -9.70 3.64
C PRO A 116 16.38 -10.90 3.97
N ASN A 117 16.03 -11.71 2.97
CA ASN A 117 15.11 -12.86 3.03
C ASN A 117 13.62 -12.51 3.30
N ILE A 118 13.29 -11.27 3.56
CA ILE A 118 11.92 -10.81 3.69
C ILE A 118 11.55 -10.00 2.46
N THR A 119 10.40 -10.29 1.85
CA THR A 119 9.90 -9.57 0.69
C THR A 119 8.44 -9.16 0.90
N TYR A 120 8.05 -8.07 0.26
CA TYR A 120 6.65 -7.65 0.19
C TYR A 120 5.94 -8.38 -0.95
N MET A 121 4.73 -8.81 -0.70
CA MET A 121 3.79 -9.27 -1.71
C MET A 121 2.42 -8.66 -1.47
N ALA A 122 1.69 -8.43 -2.56
CA ALA A 122 0.33 -7.93 -2.52
C ALA A 122 -0.66 -9.04 -2.85
N LEU A 123 -1.76 -9.09 -2.09
CA LEU A 123 -2.97 -9.83 -2.44
C LEU A 123 -3.92 -8.83 -3.08
N HIS A 124 -4.03 -8.84 -4.39
CA HIS A 124 -4.94 -7.95 -5.12
C HIS A 124 -6.31 -8.61 -5.36
N GLY A 125 -7.34 -7.77 -5.48
CA GLY A 125 -8.68 -8.21 -5.88
C GLY A 125 -9.29 -9.23 -4.94
N ILE A 126 -9.16 -9.04 -3.64
CA ILE A 126 -9.70 -9.95 -2.61
C ILE A 126 -11.23 -9.90 -2.67
N PRO A 127 -11.92 -11.01 -2.99
CA PRO A 127 -13.39 -11.04 -2.98
C PRO A 127 -13.94 -10.67 -1.62
N ALA A 128 -14.95 -9.78 -1.55
CA ALA A 128 -15.51 -9.32 -0.28
C ALA A 128 -16.03 -10.46 0.62
N SER A 129 -16.46 -11.57 0.03
CA SER A 129 -16.88 -12.79 0.75
C SER A 129 -15.73 -13.49 1.49
N LYS A 130 -14.47 -13.06 1.28
CA LYS A 130 -13.25 -13.65 1.86
C LYS A 130 -12.57 -12.77 2.92
N PHE A 131 -13.05 -11.58 3.19
CA PHE A 131 -12.43 -10.67 4.16
C PHE A 131 -12.26 -11.31 5.53
N GLU A 132 -13.27 -12.00 6.06
CA GLU A 132 -13.18 -12.69 7.34
C GLU A 132 -12.08 -13.77 7.34
N ALA A 133 -11.95 -14.54 6.27
CA ALA A 133 -10.89 -15.55 6.16
C ALA A 133 -9.49 -14.91 6.12
N VAL A 134 -9.35 -13.75 5.46
CA VAL A 134 -8.09 -13.00 5.44
C VAL A 134 -7.77 -12.43 6.83
N GLU A 135 -8.73 -11.86 7.54
CA GLU A 135 -8.53 -11.37 8.90
C GLU A 135 -8.07 -12.48 9.86
N GLN A 136 -8.69 -13.67 9.76
CA GLN A 136 -8.27 -14.83 10.55
C GLN A 136 -6.86 -15.30 10.21
N PHE A 137 -6.48 -15.26 8.93
CA PHE A 137 -5.14 -15.61 8.46
C PHE A 137 -4.09 -14.60 8.96
N LEU A 138 -4.42 -13.31 8.96
CA LEU A 138 -3.52 -12.23 9.36
C LEU A 138 -3.37 -12.08 10.88
N LYS A 139 -4.33 -12.57 11.67
CA LYS A 139 -4.33 -12.38 13.13
C LYS A 139 -3.02 -12.78 13.81
N PRO A 140 -2.43 -13.98 13.60
CA PRO A 140 -1.14 -14.31 14.22
C PRO A 140 0.01 -13.42 13.75
N ILE A 141 -0.03 -12.92 12.51
CA ILE A 141 0.95 -11.97 11.97
C ILE A 141 0.86 -10.64 12.74
N HIS A 142 -0.36 -10.13 12.93
CA HIS A 142 -0.61 -8.93 13.74
C HIS A 142 -0.10 -9.08 15.18
N ASP A 143 -0.44 -10.19 15.82
CA ASP A 143 -0.04 -10.44 17.22
C ASP A 143 1.51 -10.44 17.34
N ALA A 144 2.21 -11.08 16.42
CA ALA A 144 3.67 -11.11 16.37
C ALA A 144 4.27 -9.71 16.09
N ARG A 145 3.68 -8.95 15.16
CA ARG A 145 4.12 -7.60 14.82
C ARG A 145 3.95 -6.64 16.00
N ILE A 146 2.79 -6.62 16.65
CA ILE A 146 2.54 -5.79 17.83
C ILE A 146 3.54 -6.12 18.95
N ALA A 147 3.87 -7.40 19.14
CA ALA A 147 4.86 -7.81 20.14
C ALA A 147 6.28 -7.32 19.78
N ARG A 148 6.65 -7.29 18.49
CA ARG A 148 7.92 -6.71 18.03
C ARG A 148 7.92 -5.19 18.19
N ASP A 149 6.89 -4.51 17.73
CA ASP A 149 6.79 -3.04 17.76
C ASP A 149 6.81 -2.51 19.20
N ARG A 150 6.26 -3.25 20.17
CA ARG A 150 6.37 -2.92 21.61
C ARG A 150 7.82 -2.94 22.05
N ARG A 151 8.61 -3.95 21.66
CA ARG A 151 10.05 -4.03 21.95
C ARG A 151 10.86 -2.94 21.22
N GLU A 152 10.43 -2.55 20.02
CA GLU A 152 11.03 -1.42 19.29
C GLU A 152 10.82 -0.10 20.03
N VAL A 153 9.65 0.13 20.62
CA VAL A 153 9.41 1.31 21.49
C VAL A 153 10.31 1.27 22.72
N ASP A 154 10.51 0.10 23.34
CA ASP A 154 11.45 -0.03 24.46
C ASP A 154 12.89 0.32 24.04
N ALA A 155 13.35 -0.20 22.88
CA ALA A 155 14.66 0.10 22.34
C ALA A 155 14.82 1.59 21.96
N LEU A 156 13.79 2.16 21.30
CA LEU A 156 13.76 3.59 20.98
C LEU A 156 13.81 4.45 22.24
N ASN A 157 13.11 4.07 23.31
CA ASN A 157 13.10 4.82 24.56
C ASN A 157 14.49 4.91 25.22
N VAL A 158 15.33 3.87 25.09
CA VAL A 158 16.73 3.95 25.53
C VAL A 158 17.47 5.08 24.79
N LEU A 159 17.34 5.12 23.45
CA LEU A 159 17.96 6.17 22.63
C LEU A 159 17.39 7.57 22.95
N LEU A 160 16.09 7.67 23.17
CA LEU A 160 15.45 8.95 23.51
C LEU A 160 15.94 9.49 24.85
N VAL A 161 16.11 8.66 25.87
CA VAL A 161 16.66 9.05 27.16
C VAL A 161 18.10 9.53 27.01
N GLU A 162 18.95 8.80 26.28
CA GLU A 162 20.33 9.19 26.00
C GLU A 162 20.44 10.53 25.26
N ARG A 163 19.46 10.84 24.43
CA ARG A 163 19.37 12.08 23.63
C ARG A 163 18.55 13.18 24.32
N GLY A 164 18.18 13.02 25.57
CA GLY A 164 17.42 14.01 26.34
C GLY A 164 15.99 14.28 25.80
N ALA A 165 15.43 13.33 25.08
CA ALA A 165 14.10 13.43 24.50
C ALA A 165 13.03 12.72 25.35
N PRO A 166 11.74 13.13 25.26
CA PRO A 166 10.66 12.44 25.95
C PRO A 166 10.43 11.03 25.39
N THR A 167 10.21 10.07 26.28
CA THR A 167 9.92 8.66 25.93
C THR A 167 8.49 8.47 25.44
N LEU A 168 8.21 7.35 24.74
CA LEU A 168 6.90 6.93 24.28
C LEU A 168 6.31 5.84 25.18
N GLY A 169 5.00 5.91 25.47
CA GLY A 169 4.22 4.76 25.92
C GLY A 169 3.64 4.03 24.68
N PHE A 170 3.86 2.71 24.59
CA PHE A 170 3.36 1.97 23.42
C PHE A 170 1.82 2.07 23.33
N ASP A 171 1.11 1.82 24.41
CA ASP A 171 -0.36 1.82 24.40
C ASP A 171 -0.93 3.26 24.33
N GLU A 172 -0.33 4.21 25.06
CA GLU A 172 -0.82 5.59 25.17
C GLU A 172 -0.49 6.47 23.98
N ASP A 173 0.68 6.26 23.33
CA ASP A 173 1.14 7.13 22.26
C ASP A 173 1.04 6.45 20.87
N VAL A 174 1.36 5.14 20.76
CA VAL A 174 1.43 4.44 19.47
C VAL A 174 0.11 3.75 19.13
N MET A 175 -0.41 2.92 20.02
CA MET A 175 -1.70 2.24 19.80
C MET A 175 -2.84 3.24 19.69
N ALA A 176 -2.83 4.31 20.48
CA ALA A 176 -3.88 5.33 20.50
C ALA A 176 -4.08 6.07 19.18
N ILE A 177 -3.06 6.11 18.30
CA ILE A 177 -3.14 6.77 16.98
C ILE A 177 -3.33 5.77 15.82
N SER A 178 -3.40 4.47 16.12
CA SER A 178 -3.59 3.40 15.14
C SER A 178 -5.04 2.92 15.10
N GLN A 179 -5.36 2.13 14.07
CA GLN A 179 -6.63 1.40 13.98
C GLN A 179 -6.51 -0.06 14.48
N ALA A 180 -5.49 -0.39 15.26
CA ALA A 180 -5.26 -1.78 15.72
C ALA A 180 -6.46 -2.36 16.49
N ALA A 181 -7.17 -1.55 17.27
CA ALA A 181 -8.40 -1.97 17.96
C ALA A 181 -9.55 -2.35 16.99
N ASN A 182 -9.48 -1.91 15.74
CA ASN A 182 -10.46 -2.14 14.69
C ASN A 182 -9.93 -3.08 13.59
N GLY A 183 -8.89 -3.85 13.87
CA GLY A 183 -8.28 -4.81 12.93
C GLY A 183 -7.23 -4.22 11.99
N GLY A 184 -6.81 -2.97 12.23
CA GLY A 184 -5.68 -2.37 11.53
C GLY A 184 -4.34 -2.86 12.04
N SER A 185 -3.28 -2.68 11.28
CA SER A 185 -1.91 -3.00 11.68
C SER A 185 -1.23 -1.82 12.40
N VAL A 186 -0.23 -2.12 13.21
CA VAL A 186 0.75 -1.16 13.72
C VAL A 186 2.03 -1.32 12.91
N THR A 187 2.74 -0.24 12.67
CA THR A 187 3.98 -0.23 11.90
C THR A 187 5.01 0.69 12.57
N GLU A 188 6.26 0.55 12.22
CA GLU A 188 7.34 1.44 12.67
C GLU A 188 7.02 2.93 12.38
N ARG A 189 6.21 3.19 11.33
CA ARG A 189 5.75 4.56 11.03
C ARG A 189 4.84 5.13 12.11
N HIS A 190 4.00 4.31 12.76
CA HIS A 190 3.18 4.75 13.90
C HIS A 190 4.07 5.17 15.08
N ILE A 191 5.15 4.41 15.35
CA ILE A 191 6.12 4.73 16.41
C ILE A 191 6.75 6.10 16.14
N LEU A 192 7.24 6.31 14.91
CA LEU A 192 7.89 7.56 14.52
C LEU A 192 6.91 8.74 14.46
N TYR A 193 5.67 8.49 14.06
CA TYR A 193 4.63 9.51 14.03
C TYR A 193 4.20 9.91 15.43
N ALA A 194 4.04 8.95 16.34
CA ALA A 194 3.79 9.20 17.76
C ALA A 194 4.90 10.07 18.38
N LEU A 195 6.17 9.76 18.07
CA LEU A 195 7.30 10.58 18.49
C LEU A 195 7.20 12.01 17.91
N SER A 196 6.86 12.12 16.62
CA SER A 196 6.71 13.41 15.96
C SER A 196 5.64 14.27 16.62
N LEU A 197 4.45 13.70 16.88
CA LEU A 197 3.35 14.39 17.56
C LEU A 197 3.72 14.79 18.99
N LYS A 198 4.41 13.92 19.71
CA LYS A 198 4.86 14.18 21.08
C LYS A 198 5.84 15.34 21.15
N LEU A 199 6.83 15.37 20.25
CA LEU A 199 7.81 16.46 20.19
C LEU A 199 7.17 17.79 19.76
N ILE A 200 6.25 17.77 18.79
CA ILE A 200 5.47 18.96 18.39
C ILE A 200 4.67 19.50 19.58
N LYS A 201 4.08 18.61 20.38
CA LYS A 201 3.31 19.00 21.57
C LYS A 201 4.19 19.65 22.64
N PHE A 202 5.42 19.15 22.84
CA PHE A 202 6.33 19.66 23.88
C PHE A 202 7.06 20.93 23.49
N TYR A 203 7.52 21.05 22.24
CA TYR A 203 8.40 22.13 21.79
C TYR A 203 7.73 23.11 20.83
N GLY A 204 6.54 22.80 20.33
CA GLY A 204 5.89 23.55 19.25
C GLY A 204 6.51 23.24 17.89
N LYS A 205 6.03 23.93 16.84
CA LYS A 205 6.60 23.86 15.48
C LYS A 205 7.61 24.97 15.25
N GLY A 206 8.47 24.84 14.25
CA GLY A 206 9.43 25.84 13.82
C GLY A 206 10.75 25.79 14.61
N GLN A 207 11.37 26.96 14.81
CA GLN A 207 12.73 27.07 15.37
C GLN A 207 12.93 26.34 16.70
N PRO A 208 12.03 26.38 17.71
CA PRO A 208 12.26 25.69 18.98
C PRO A 208 12.41 24.16 18.83
N LEU A 209 11.63 23.56 17.94
CA LEU A 209 11.74 22.11 17.68
C LEU A 209 13.01 21.80 16.86
N VAL A 210 13.35 22.62 15.89
CA VAL A 210 14.58 22.49 15.12
C VAL A 210 15.79 22.54 16.02
N ASP A 211 15.87 23.54 16.92
CA ASP A 211 16.97 23.67 17.89
C ASP A 211 17.04 22.45 18.81
N PHE A 212 15.90 21.95 19.28
CA PHE A 212 15.87 20.73 20.11
C PHE A 212 16.43 19.52 19.36
N ILE A 213 16.03 19.33 18.11
CA ILE A 213 16.49 18.21 17.27
C ILE A 213 18.00 18.32 17.01
N GLU A 214 18.48 19.51 16.62
CA GLU A 214 19.90 19.71 16.28
C GLU A 214 20.81 19.77 17.53
N ASP A 215 20.40 20.54 18.55
CA ASP A 215 21.26 20.83 19.71
C ASP A 215 21.16 19.79 20.81
N THR A 216 19.98 19.18 21.00
CA THR A 216 19.74 18.21 22.09
C THR A 216 19.81 16.79 21.57
N MET A 217 19.00 16.44 20.57
CA MET A 217 18.98 15.07 20.03
C MET A 217 20.22 14.77 19.15
N LYS A 218 21.00 15.79 18.76
CA LYS A 218 22.20 15.67 17.90
C LYS A 218 21.88 15.09 16.51
N ILE A 219 20.69 15.33 15.99
CA ILE A 219 20.29 14.96 14.66
C ILE A 219 20.50 16.14 13.72
N THR A 220 21.35 15.97 12.72
CA THR A 220 21.64 17.04 11.74
C THR A 220 20.53 17.11 10.71
N LEU A 221 19.83 18.24 10.67
CA LEU A 221 18.85 18.54 9.62
C LEU A 221 19.54 19.17 8.42
N ARG A 222 19.26 18.68 7.20
CA ARG A 222 19.94 19.15 5.99
C ARG A 222 18.95 19.63 4.93
N GLY A 223 19.33 20.73 4.25
CA GLY A 223 18.65 21.23 3.05
C GLY A 223 17.15 21.45 3.24
N ALA A 224 16.37 21.01 2.26
CA ALA A 224 14.92 21.24 2.21
C ALA A 224 14.15 20.74 3.44
N LEU A 225 14.59 19.67 4.10
CA LEU A 225 13.92 19.15 5.30
C LEU A 225 14.00 20.13 6.47
N ARG A 226 15.14 20.78 6.65
CA ARG A 226 15.28 21.81 7.69
C ARG A 226 14.34 23.00 7.42
N ASP A 227 14.26 23.44 6.17
CA ASP A 227 13.39 24.56 5.77
C ASP A 227 11.91 24.22 5.97
N LEU A 228 11.49 22.98 5.63
CA LEU A 228 10.12 22.50 5.87
C LEU A 228 9.75 22.46 7.35
N LEU A 229 10.70 22.15 8.25
CA LEU A 229 10.47 22.14 9.71
C LEU A 229 10.55 23.54 10.33
N LEU A 230 11.10 24.53 9.65
CA LEU A 230 11.02 25.93 10.05
C LEU A 230 9.66 26.56 9.70
N GLU A 231 8.95 26.03 8.70
CA GLU A 231 7.67 26.50 8.24
C GLU A 231 6.54 26.02 9.17
N VAL A 232 6.13 26.84 10.12
CA VAL A 232 5.11 26.51 11.14
C VAL A 232 3.76 26.14 10.53
N GLN A 233 3.39 26.73 9.38
CA GLN A 233 2.12 26.49 8.68
C GLN A 233 2.17 25.31 7.70
N ASN A 234 3.28 24.61 7.62
CA ASN A 234 3.41 23.42 6.78
C ASN A 234 2.35 22.36 7.14
N PRO A 235 1.41 22.02 6.23
CA PRO A 235 0.34 21.06 6.51
C PRO A 235 0.86 19.63 6.66
N HIS A 236 2.08 19.34 6.19
CA HIS A 236 2.72 18.02 6.22
C HIS A 236 3.74 17.87 7.36
N TYR A 237 3.79 18.82 8.28
CA TYR A 237 4.85 18.97 9.28
C TYR A 237 5.20 17.69 10.03
N ALA A 238 4.19 16.97 10.55
CA ALA A 238 4.40 15.75 11.32
C ALA A 238 4.94 14.59 10.45
N TYR A 239 4.53 14.53 9.19
CA TYR A 239 5.03 13.52 8.22
C TYR A 239 6.47 13.83 7.78
N ASP A 240 6.82 15.11 7.60
CA ASP A 240 8.18 15.50 7.29
C ASP A 240 9.12 15.18 8.46
N LEU A 241 8.67 15.42 9.69
CA LEU A 241 9.41 15.09 10.91
C LEU A 241 9.57 13.56 11.08
N LEU A 242 8.51 12.78 10.79
CA LEU A 242 8.60 11.33 10.72
C LEU A 242 9.68 10.88 9.73
N GLY A 243 9.76 11.51 8.56
CA GLY A 243 10.78 11.22 7.54
C GLY A 243 12.21 11.43 8.05
N VAL A 244 12.45 12.47 8.86
CA VAL A 244 13.73 12.69 9.55
C VAL A 244 14.05 11.52 10.48
N PHE A 245 13.11 11.13 11.32
CA PHE A 245 13.33 10.03 12.28
C PHE A 245 13.48 8.68 11.60
N LYS A 246 12.77 8.44 10.50
CA LYS A 246 12.94 7.21 9.72
C LYS A 246 14.37 7.06 9.22
N SER A 247 14.96 8.12 8.71
CA SER A 247 16.33 8.07 8.16
C SER A 247 17.43 8.07 9.23
N THR A 248 17.13 8.51 10.46
CA THR A 248 18.15 8.76 11.50
C THR A 248 18.04 7.83 12.70
N LEU A 249 16.83 7.43 13.12
CA LEU A 249 16.63 6.62 14.33
C LEU A 249 16.38 5.15 14.03
N VAL A 250 15.62 4.83 12.95
CA VAL A 250 15.27 3.43 12.64
C VAL A 250 16.48 2.51 12.62
N PRO A 251 17.62 2.85 11.99
CA PRO A 251 18.78 1.97 11.99
C PRO A 251 19.34 1.63 13.38
N GLU A 252 18.97 2.39 14.41
CA GLU A 252 19.49 2.23 15.78
C GLU A 252 18.56 1.41 16.69
N PHE A 253 17.26 1.33 16.39
CA PHE A 253 16.29 0.62 17.24
C PHE A 253 15.55 -0.52 16.53
N PHE A 254 15.65 -0.63 15.22
CA PHE A 254 14.97 -1.62 14.41
C PHE A 254 15.26 -3.05 14.87
N LEU A 255 14.21 -3.85 15.00
CA LEU A 255 14.29 -5.26 15.33
C LEU A 255 13.82 -6.11 14.15
N HIS A 256 14.59 -7.13 13.79
CA HIS A 256 14.21 -8.03 12.70
C HIS A 256 12.90 -8.78 12.99
N SER A 257 12.15 -8.99 11.92
CA SER A 257 10.89 -9.73 11.94
C SER A 257 11.10 -11.21 12.32
N SER A 258 10.12 -11.81 12.97
CA SER A 258 10.11 -13.24 13.25
C SER A 258 9.43 -14.04 12.13
N TYR A 259 9.59 -15.36 12.15
CA TYR A 259 8.87 -16.26 11.22
C TYR A 259 7.35 -16.33 11.50
N GLU A 260 6.91 -15.95 12.69
CA GLU A 260 5.50 -15.79 13.00
C GLU A 260 4.93 -14.54 12.33
N GLU A 261 5.72 -13.46 12.25
CA GLU A 261 5.35 -12.22 11.57
C GLU A 261 5.49 -12.33 10.05
N CYS A 262 6.58 -12.93 9.56
CA CYS A 262 6.86 -13.10 8.14
C CYS A 262 6.80 -14.59 7.76
N ILE A 263 5.58 -15.06 7.47
CA ILE A 263 5.33 -16.46 7.09
C ILE A 263 5.99 -16.80 5.75
N SER A 264 6.12 -18.11 5.45
CA SER A 264 6.69 -18.57 4.18
C SER A 264 5.92 -18.03 2.97
N VAL A 265 6.63 -17.58 1.94
CA VAL A 265 6.06 -17.13 0.67
C VAL A 265 5.14 -18.18 0.03
N TYR A 266 5.49 -19.47 0.12
CA TYR A 266 4.65 -20.56 -0.38
C TYR A 266 3.30 -20.60 0.32
N LYS A 267 3.28 -20.51 1.67
CA LYS A 267 2.04 -20.51 2.45
C LYS A 267 1.16 -19.31 2.14
N ALA A 268 1.76 -18.14 1.94
CA ALA A 268 1.03 -16.92 1.62
C ALA A 268 0.43 -16.96 0.20
N VAL A 269 1.20 -17.45 -0.78
CA VAL A 269 0.75 -17.59 -2.17
C VAL A 269 -0.34 -18.65 -2.28
N ASP A 270 -0.20 -19.80 -1.61
CA ASP A 270 -1.23 -20.85 -1.57
C ASP A 270 -2.54 -20.31 -0.98
N PHE A 271 -2.46 -19.60 0.15
CA PHE A 271 -3.63 -18.97 0.76
C PHE A 271 -4.30 -17.96 -0.19
N ALA A 272 -3.53 -17.08 -0.83
CA ALA A 272 -4.07 -16.10 -1.78
C ALA A 272 -4.82 -16.79 -2.94
N ASN A 273 -4.23 -17.85 -3.51
CA ASN A 273 -4.87 -18.64 -4.57
C ASN A 273 -6.15 -19.37 -4.08
N GLU A 274 -6.14 -19.90 -2.84
CA GLU A 274 -7.30 -20.59 -2.24
C GLU A 274 -8.50 -19.65 -2.05
N ILE A 275 -8.26 -18.43 -1.60
CA ILE A 275 -9.33 -17.44 -1.39
C ILE A 275 -9.77 -16.76 -2.70
N GLY A 276 -9.09 -17.01 -3.81
CA GLY A 276 -9.36 -16.42 -5.12
C GLY A 276 -8.86 -14.99 -5.26
N ALA A 277 -7.92 -14.54 -4.43
CA ALA A 277 -7.18 -13.30 -4.64
C ALA A 277 -6.05 -13.50 -5.67
N ILE A 278 -5.47 -12.41 -6.15
CA ILE A 278 -4.34 -12.43 -7.09
C ILE A 278 -3.03 -12.16 -6.31
N PRO A 279 -2.20 -13.18 -6.01
CA PRO A 279 -0.89 -12.96 -5.40
C PRO A 279 0.04 -12.29 -6.40
N ALA A 280 0.53 -11.11 -6.03
CA ALA A 280 1.43 -10.30 -6.84
C ALA A 280 2.75 -10.04 -6.10
N TYR A 281 3.87 -10.21 -6.79
CA TYR A 281 5.17 -9.76 -6.29
C TYR A 281 5.30 -8.25 -6.50
N ALA A 282 5.73 -7.52 -5.48
CA ALA A 282 5.92 -6.07 -5.57
C ALA A 282 7.34 -5.76 -6.09
N TYR A 283 7.48 -5.59 -7.40
CA TYR A 283 8.78 -5.25 -8.00
C TYR A 283 9.21 -3.83 -7.65
N LEU A 284 10.42 -3.68 -7.11
CA LEU A 284 10.99 -2.40 -6.75
C LEU A 284 12.03 -1.92 -7.77
N GLY A 285 12.90 -2.82 -8.22
CA GLY A 285 13.97 -2.55 -9.19
C GLY A 285 15.08 -1.63 -8.67
N ASP A 286 16.23 -1.66 -9.32
CA ASP A 286 17.38 -0.84 -8.99
C ASP A 286 17.08 0.65 -9.20
N VAL A 287 17.60 1.51 -8.32
CA VAL A 287 17.50 2.96 -8.46
C VAL A 287 18.87 3.59 -8.50
N GLY A 288 19.04 4.59 -9.38
CA GLY A 288 20.21 5.45 -9.44
C GLY A 288 20.19 6.53 -8.37
N GLU A 289 21.30 7.28 -8.26
CA GLU A 289 21.32 8.52 -7.47
C GLU A 289 20.32 9.53 -8.07
N SER A 290 19.54 10.16 -7.18
CA SER A 290 18.70 11.26 -7.64
C SER A 290 19.54 12.46 -8.05
N PRO A 291 19.13 13.26 -9.04
CA PRO A 291 19.86 14.48 -9.44
C PRO A 291 20.03 15.50 -8.31
N THR A 292 19.20 15.41 -7.27
CA THR A 292 19.20 16.27 -6.10
C THR A 292 20.06 15.72 -4.94
N GLY A 293 20.56 14.47 -5.07
CA GLY A 293 21.39 13.81 -4.06
C GLY A 293 20.66 13.40 -2.78
N ASP A 294 19.32 13.47 -2.77
CA ASP A 294 18.48 13.08 -1.64
C ASP A 294 18.24 11.58 -1.58
N LYS A 295 18.45 10.85 -2.69
CA LYS A 295 18.41 9.40 -2.76
C LYS A 295 19.73 8.85 -3.27
N LYS A 296 20.30 7.88 -2.55
CA LYS A 296 21.48 7.14 -2.98
C LYS A 296 21.10 6.06 -3.98
N ALA A 297 22.04 5.71 -4.85
CA ALA A 297 21.89 4.53 -5.70
C ALA A 297 21.70 3.27 -4.83
N GLU A 298 20.74 2.46 -5.18
CA GLU A 298 20.41 1.26 -4.42
C GLU A 298 20.06 0.12 -5.37
N LYS A 299 20.63 -1.09 -5.07
CA LYS A 299 20.42 -2.29 -5.85
C LYS A 299 19.39 -3.20 -5.18
N PHE A 300 18.51 -3.76 -6.00
CA PHE A 300 17.46 -4.68 -5.62
C PHE A 300 17.47 -5.93 -6.51
N GLU A 301 16.42 -6.15 -7.33
CA GLU A 301 16.20 -7.41 -8.04
C GLU A 301 16.84 -7.49 -9.43
N ASP A 302 17.25 -6.37 -10.03
CA ASP A 302 17.57 -6.31 -11.47
C ASP A 302 18.73 -7.22 -11.89
N ASP A 303 19.68 -7.45 -11.00
CA ASP A 303 20.84 -8.34 -11.28
C ASP A 303 20.43 -9.81 -11.51
N PHE A 304 19.25 -10.24 -11.02
CA PHE A 304 18.75 -11.62 -11.17
C PHE A 304 17.29 -11.71 -11.64
N LEU A 305 16.77 -10.64 -12.22
CA LEU A 305 15.36 -10.51 -12.64
C LEU A 305 14.94 -11.59 -13.64
N ASP A 306 15.83 -12.02 -14.56
CA ASP A 306 15.55 -13.05 -15.56
C ASP A 306 15.31 -14.44 -14.95
N ASP A 307 15.90 -14.70 -13.78
CA ASP A 307 15.67 -15.92 -13.00
C ASP A 307 14.48 -15.74 -12.05
N LEU A 308 14.33 -14.56 -11.49
CA LEU A 308 13.31 -14.25 -10.48
C LEU A 308 11.88 -14.38 -11.06
N VAL A 309 11.61 -13.76 -12.20
CA VAL A 309 10.25 -13.72 -12.74
C VAL A 309 9.71 -15.11 -13.07
N PRO A 310 10.47 -16.01 -13.75
CA PRO A 310 10.05 -17.40 -13.93
C PRO A 310 9.89 -18.17 -12.60
N GLU A 311 10.71 -17.87 -11.60
CA GLU A 311 10.60 -18.52 -10.28
C GLU A 311 9.33 -18.10 -9.54
N LEU A 312 8.96 -16.82 -9.59
CA LEU A 312 7.69 -16.32 -9.04
C LEU A 312 6.49 -17.06 -9.64
N ALA A 313 6.49 -17.28 -10.95
CA ALA A 313 5.43 -18.05 -11.61
C ALA A 313 5.37 -19.51 -11.10
N LYS A 314 6.53 -20.16 -10.84
CA LYS A 314 6.61 -21.53 -10.28
C LYS A 314 6.14 -21.58 -8.82
N ILE A 315 6.47 -20.56 -8.02
CA ILE A 315 5.97 -20.44 -6.63
C ILE A 315 4.43 -20.34 -6.63
N GLY A 316 3.84 -19.80 -7.70
CA GLY A 316 2.39 -19.71 -7.85
C GLY A 316 1.85 -18.26 -7.85
N PHE A 317 2.74 -17.27 -7.88
CA PHE A 317 2.32 -15.88 -8.14
C PHE A 317 1.56 -15.80 -9.46
N LYS A 318 0.62 -14.87 -9.54
CA LYS A 318 -0.22 -14.62 -10.71
C LYS A 318 0.04 -13.25 -11.34
N ALA A 319 0.69 -12.37 -10.60
CA ALA A 319 0.97 -11.03 -11.08
C ALA A 319 2.29 -10.48 -10.52
N ILE A 320 2.75 -9.42 -11.16
CA ILE A 320 3.76 -8.49 -10.61
C ILE A 320 3.10 -7.12 -10.51
N THR A 321 3.24 -6.46 -9.36
CA THR A 321 2.82 -5.07 -9.15
C THR A 321 4.03 -4.17 -9.08
N TYR A 322 3.95 -2.97 -9.68
CA TYR A 322 5.06 -2.03 -9.71
C TYR A 322 4.61 -0.56 -9.83
N MET A 323 5.54 0.35 -9.53
CA MET A 323 5.35 1.79 -9.59
C MET A 323 6.04 2.37 -10.84
N PRO A 324 5.33 2.63 -11.97
CA PRO A 324 5.97 3.11 -13.20
C PRO A 324 6.87 4.34 -13.06
N PRO A 325 6.58 5.33 -12.17
CA PRO A 325 7.45 6.49 -12.02
C PRO A 325 8.80 6.21 -11.34
N ARG A 326 8.95 5.02 -10.71
CA ARG A 326 10.15 4.69 -9.93
C ARG A 326 11.33 4.27 -10.81
N ASN A 327 11.06 3.54 -11.88
CA ASN A 327 12.06 2.86 -12.69
C ASN A 327 12.21 3.50 -14.06
N THR A 328 13.30 3.16 -14.77
CA THR A 328 13.47 3.57 -16.15
C THR A 328 12.54 2.79 -17.09
N ARG A 329 12.28 3.34 -18.28
CA ARG A 329 11.44 2.65 -19.29
C ARG A 329 12.06 1.33 -19.75
N GLU A 330 13.39 1.27 -19.82
CA GLU A 330 14.13 0.07 -20.22
C GLU A 330 14.01 -1.03 -19.18
N GLN A 331 14.12 -0.69 -17.87
CA GLN A 331 13.89 -1.64 -16.78
C GLN A 331 12.46 -2.20 -16.85
N LEU A 332 11.47 -1.33 -17.02
CA LEU A 332 10.07 -1.75 -17.08
C LEU A 332 9.76 -2.53 -18.36
N GLN A 333 10.37 -2.19 -19.50
CA GLN A 333 10.21 -3.00 -20.72
C GLN A 333 10.74 -4.42 -20.54
N ARG A 334 11.92 -4.58 -19.89
CA ARG A 334 12.46 -5.90 -19.57
C ARG A 334 11.52 -6.68 -18.66
N LEU A 335 10.98 -6.03 -17.60
CA LEU A 335 10.02 -6.63 -16.70
C LEU A 335 8.75 -7.08 -17.44
N GLN A 336 8.18 -6.24 -18.29
CA GLN A 336 6.99 -6.52 -19.10
C GLN A 336 7.18 -7.72 -20.04
N ASP A 337 8.35 -7.80 -20.68
CA ASP A 337 8.67 -8.95 -21.54
C ASP A 337 8.79 -10.25 -20.75
N LEU A 338 9.38 -10.21 -19.56
CA LEU A 338 9.48 -11.35 -18.65
C LEU A 338 8.11 -11.77 -18.09
N CYS A 339 7.24 -10.82 -17.71
CA CYS A 339 5.88 -11.09 -17.29
C CYS A 339 5.09 -11.80 -18.38
N ARG A 340 5.14 -11.29 -19.61
CA ARG A 340 4.49 -11.90 -20.78
C ARG A 340 4.99 -13.32 -21.02
N ALA A 341 6.30 -13.54 -20.97
CA ALA A 341 6.91 -14.86 -21.18
C ALA A 341 6.53 -15.86 -20.07
N SER A 342 6.31 -15.38 -18.85
CA SER A 342 6.00 -16.22 -17.68
C SER A 342 4.48 -16.34 -17.41
N GLY A 343 3.63 -15.68 -18.20
CA GLY A 343 2.16 -15.70 -18.02
C GLY A 343 1.72 -15.00 -16.73
N LEU A 344 2.41 -13.94 -16.32
CA LEU A 344 2.07 -13.11 -15.18
C LEU A 344 1.34 -11.84 -15.61
N MET A 345 0.28 -11.49 -14.88
CA MET A 345 -0.43 -10.21 -15.05
C MET A 345 0.43 -9.06 -14.49
N GLU A 346 0.32 -7.90 -15.10
CA GLU A 346 0.96 -6.69 -14.60
C GLU A 346 -0.09 -5.78 -13.94
N ILE A 347 0.22 -5.27 -12.75
CA ILE A 347 -0.66 -4.37 -11.99
C ILE A 347 0.17 -3.15 -11.60
N SER A 348 -0.38 -1.94 -11.76
CA SER A 348 0.30 -0.73 -11.31
C SER A 348 -0.35 -0.14 -10.06
N GLY A 349 0.48 0.48 -9.23
CA GLY A 349 0.03 1.27 -8.10
C GLY A 349 1.18 2.11 -7.54
N VAL A 350 0.93 3.40 -7.35
CA VAL A 350 1.85 4.26 -6.60
C VAL A 350 1.51 4.12 -5.13
N ASP A 351 2.48 3.66 -4.34
CA ASP A 351 2.34 3.49 -2.88
C ASP A 351 2.05 4.85 -2.23
N ILE A 352 0.78 5.08 -1.86
CA ILE A 352 0.33 6.30 -1.18
C ILE A 352 0.13 6.03 0.30
N ASN A 353 1.01 6.58 1.11
CA ASN A 353 1.00 6.47 2.57
C ASN A 353 1.36 7.79 3.29
N SER A 354 1.40 8.90 2.54
CA SER A 354 1.76 10.23 3.04
C SER A 354 0.94 11.31 2.35
N SER A 355 0.67 12.38 3.07
CA SER A 355 -0.09 13.54 2.59
C SER A 355 0.60 14.35 1.46
N ARG A 356 1.87 14.08 1.15
CA ARG A 356 2.60 14.73 0.04
C ARG A 356 2.46 14.01 -1.29
N GLN A 357 1.97 12.78 -1.30
CA GLN A 357 1.93 11.96 -2.51
C GLN A 357 0.67 12.26 -3.33
N SER A 358 0.83 12.25 -4.66
CA SER A 358 -0.27 12.47 -5.61
C SER A 358 -0.98 11.15 -5.92
N PHE A 359 -2.30 11.20 -6.03
CA PHE A 359 -3.11 10.09 -6.55
C PHE A 359 -2.93 9.88 -8.04
N ASN A 360 -2.53 10.93 -8.78
CA ASN A 360 -2.27 10.89 -10.21
C ASN A 360 -0.90 10.27 -10.51
N CYS A 361 -0.85 9.54 -11.62
CA CYS A 361 0.34 8.91 -12.18
C CYS A 361 0.39 9.11 -13.70
N PRO A 362 0.74 10.32 -14.19
CA PRO A 362 0.62 10.70 -15.61
C PRO A 362 1.39 9.82 -16.60
N ILE A 363 2.46 9.13 -16.15
CA ILE A 363 3.22 8.19 -16.98
C ILE A 363 2.35 7.05 -17.53
N LEU A 364 1.25 6.71 -16.83
CA LEU A 364 0.31 5.66 -17.26
C LEU A 364 -0.44 6.01 -18.54
N LEU A 365 -0.46 7.29 -18.95
CA LEU A 365 -1.06 7.74 -20.21
C LEU A 365 -0.15 7.48 -21.41
N GLU A 366 1.11 7.09 -21.21
CA GLU A 366 2.03 6.74 -22.28
C GLU A 366 1.70 5.37 -22.87
N PRO A 367 1.93 5.17 -24.20
CA PRO A 367 1.57 3.92 -24.88
C PRO A 367 2.13 2.65 -24.23
N GLN A 368 3.34 2.71 -23.66
CA GLN A 368 3.98 1.58 -22.96
C GLN A 368 3.17 1.07 -21.78
N PHE A 369 2.35 1.92 -21.14
CA PHE A 369 1.68 1.62 -19.87
C PHE A 369 0.16 1.52 -19.98
N GLN A 370 -0.44 1.74 -21.16
CA GLN A 370 -1.91 1.72 -21.33
C GLN A 370 -2.55 0.40 -20.93
N HIS A 371 -1.85 -0.73 -21.12
CA HIS A 371 -2.33 -2.06 -20.68
C HIS A 371 -2.57 -2.16 -19.16
N LEU A 372 -1.92 -1.31 -18.35
CA LEU A 372 -2.10 -1.27 -16.91
C LEU A 372 -3.47 -0.68 -16.51
N ALA A 373 -4.04 0.19 -17.33
CA ALA A 373 -5.41 0.66 -17.13
C ALA A 373 -6.41 -0.48 -17.35
N ASP A 374 -6.23 -1.28 -18.41
CA ASP A 374 -7.06 -2.48 -18.65
C ASP A 374 -6.88 -3.52 -17.54
N ALA A 375 -5.65 -3.70 -17.05
CA ALA A 375 -5.39 -4.57 -15.91
C ALA A 375 -6.13 -4.13 -14.64
N ALA A 376 -6.22 -2.83 -14.35
CA ALA A 376 -6.99 -2.32 -13.21
C ALA A 376 -8.50 -2.61 -13.35
N TRP A 377 -9.06 -2.39 -14.52
CA TRP A 377 -10.46 -2.74 -14.78
C TRP A 377 -10.73 -4.25 -14.69
N ALA A 378 -9.80 -5.07 -15.20
CA ALA A 378 -9.87 -6.52 -15.10
C ALA A 378 -9.80 -6.99 -13.65
N LEU A 379 -8.95 -6.36 -12.82
CA LEU A 379 -8.84 -6.63 -11.39
C LEU A 379 -10.17 -6.37 -10.66
N ILE A 380 -10.84 -5.26 -10.97
CA ILE A 380 -12.14 -4.92 -10.38
C ILE A 380 -13.20 -5.94 -10.78
N ALA A 381 -13.29 -6.29 -12.07
CA ALA A 381 -14.24 -7.31 -12.53
C ALA A 381 -13.95 -8.67 -11.89
N HIS A 382 -12.69 -9.09 -11.82
CA HIS A 382 -12.26 -10.30 -11.13
C HIS A 382 -12.80 -10.36 -9.70
N GLU A 383 -12.55 -9.32 -8.91
CA GLU A 383 -12.98 -9.26 -7.50
C GLU A 383 -14.50 -9.40 -7.35
N LYS A 384 -15.27 -8.65 -8.15
CA LYS A 384 -16.73 -8.64 -8.05
C LYS A 384 -17.34 -9.97 -8.53
N LEU A 385 -16.83 -10.53 -9.62
CA LEU A 385 -17.28 -11.83 -10.14
C LEU A 385 -16.92 -12.98 -9.19
N ALA A 386 -15.70 -12.99 -8.66
CA ALA A 386 -15.24 -14.00 -7.70
C ALA A 386 -16.00 -13.95 -6.38
N ALA A 387 -16.53 -12.80 -5.98
CA ALA A 387 -17.38 -12.67 -4.79
C ALA A 387 -18.75 -13.33 -4.97
N VAL A 388 -19.25 -13.41 -6.21
CA VAL A 388 -20.54 -14.06 -6.56
C VAL A 388 -20.34 -15.56 -6.82
N ASP A 389 -19.37 -15.92 -7.66
CA ASP A 389 -18.99 -17.30 -7.95
C ASP A 389 -17.44 -17.41 -8.01
N PRO A 390 -16.81 -18.15 -7.08
CA PRO A 390 -15.36 -18.35 -7.07
C PRO A 390 -14.77 -18.86 -8.38
N LYS A 391 -15.54 -19.61 -9.19
CA LYS A 391 -15.10 -20.09 -10.51
C LYS A 391 -14.88 -18.96 -11.51
N LEU A 392 -15.45 -17.80 -11.25
CA LEU A 392 -15.27 -16.60 -12.08
C LEU A 392 -14.08 -15.75 -11.66
N ALA A 393 -13.28 -16.19 -10.69
CA ALA A 393 -11.97 -15.57 -10.45
C ALA A 393 -11.09 -15.74 -11.69
N LEU A 394 -10.37 -14.68 -12.11
CA LEU A 394 -9.59 -14.63 -13.36
C LEU A 394 -8.60 -15.79 -13.52
N PHE A 395 -8.00 -16.24 -12.41
CA PHE A 395 -6.99 -17.30 -12.37
C PHE A 395 -7.53 -18.65 -11.83
N ASN A 396 -8.82 -18.76 -11.58
CA ASN A 396 -9.41 -20.04 -11.15
C ASN A 396 -9.28 -21.08 -12.28
N PRO A 397 -8.79 -22.30 -11.99
CA PRO A 397 -8.64 -23.36 -13.00
C PRO A 397 -9.97 -23.78 -13.65
N ASP A 398 -11.09 -23.61 -12.96
CA ASP A 398 -12.43 -23.90 -13.47
C ASP A 398 -13.09 -22.69 -14.18
N ASN A 399 -12.36 -21.59 -14.38
CA ASN A 399 -12.88 -20.43 -15.08
C ASN A 399 -13.26 -20.80 -16.53
N PRO A 400 -14.46 -20.44 -17.00
CA PRO A 400 -14.91 -20.78 -18.36
C PRO A 400 -14.00 -20.29 -19.49
N MET A 401 -13.12 -19.29 -19.21
CA MET A 401 -12.21 -18.69 -20.19
C MET A 401 -10.78 -19.23 -20.10
N THR A 402 -10.51 -20.29 -19.35
CA THR A 402 -9.14 -20.85 -19.18
C THR A 402 -8.48 -21.29 -20.48
N SER A 403 -9.27 -21.59 -21.53
CA SER A 403 -8.74 -21.93 -22.86
C SER A 403 -8.21 -20.71 -23.64
N GLN A 404 -8.51 -19.51 -23.20
CA GLN A 404 -8.04 -18.26 -23.82
C GLN A 404 -6.66 -17.87 -23.26
N SER A 405 -5.91 -17.04 -24.01
CA SER A 405 -4.68 -16.45 -23.49
C SER A 405 -4.94 -15.57 -22.26
N LEU A 406 -3.93 -15.32 -21.43
CA LEU A 406 -4.08 -14.40 -20.29
C LEU A 406 -4.45 -12.99 -20.76
N GLU A 407 -3.85 -12.53 -21.86
CA GLU A 407 -4.14 -11.22 -22.45
C GLU A 407 -5.62 -11.10 -22.87
N ASP A 408 -6.18 -12.10 -23.56
CA ASP A 408 -7.59 -12.11 -23.97
C ASP A 408 -8.53 -12.13 -22.74
N ARG A 409 -8.16 -12.89 -21.70
CA ARG A 409 -8.93 -12.92 -20.44
C ARG A 409 -8.92 -11.58 -19.75
N ILE A 410 -7.75 -10.92 -19.65
CA ILE A 410 -7.62 -9.58 -19.07
C ILE A 410 -8.48 -8.59 -19.85
N ALA A 411 -8.40 -8.60 -21.19
CA ALA A 411 -9.20 -7.72 -22.03
C ALA A 411 -10.71 -7.92 -21.83
N LYS A 412 -11.17 -9.18 -21.70
CA LYS A 412 -12.56 -9.52 -21.45
C LYS A 412 -13.03 -9.03 -20.07
N TYR A 413 -12.23 -9.27 -19.03
CA TYR A 413 -12.53 -8.79 -17.67
C TYR A 413 -12.47 -7.25 -17.61
N ALA A 414 -11.57 -6.61 -18.33
CA ALA A 414 -11.53 -5.15 -18.43
C ALA A 414 -12.81 -4.58 -19.06
N ASP A 415 -13.34 -5.21 -20.14
CA ASP A 415 -14.62 -4.82 -20.74
C ASP A 415 -15.77 -4.95 -19.74
N ILE A 416 -15.82 -6.05 -18.98
CA ILE A 416 -16.83 -6.23 -17.93
C ILE A 416 -16.67 -5.13 -16.86
N GLY A 417 -15.45 -4.88 -16.36
CA GLY A 417 -15.17 -3.87 -15.35
C GLY A 417 -15.56 -2.46 -15.78
N LYS A 418 -15.34 -2.12 -17.05
CA LYS A 418 -15.73 -0.81 -17.62
C LYS A 418 -17.24 -0.64 -17.79
N ARG A 419 -17.98 -1.72 -17.97
CA ARG A 419 -19.42 -1.72 -18.27
C ARG A 419 -20.30 -1.97 -17.05
N MET A 420 -19.77 -2.54 -15.97
CA MET A 420 -20.55 -2.85 -14.78
C MET A 420 -21.05 -1.57 -14.09
N ASP A 421 -22.18 -1.68 -13.40
CA ASP A 421 -22.66 -0.65 -12.49
C ASP A 421 -21.91 -0.75 -11.16
N HIS A 422 -21.03 0.22 -10.87
CA HIS A 422 -20.20 0.22 -9.67
C HIS A 422 -20.99 0.46 -8.38
N SER A 423 -22.23 0.96 -8.47
CA SER A 423 -23.13 1.05 -7.33
C SER A 423 -23.78 -0.28 -6.98
N GLN A 424 -23.82 -1.24 -7.94
CA GLN A 424 -24.41 -2.57 -7.81
C GLN A 424 -23.46 -3.65 -8.37
N PRO A 425 -22.24 -3.78 -7.80
CA PRO A 425 -21.18 -4.64 -8.35
C PRO A 425 -21.55 -6.13 -8.39
N GLU A 426 -22.50 -6.55 -7.56
CA GLU A 426 -23.04 -7.92 -7.55
C GLU A 426 -23.74 -8.30 -8.88
N LYS A 427 -24.18 -7.30 -9.66
CA LYS A 427 -24.78 -7.53 -10.99
C LYS A 427 -23.76 -7.75 -12.11
N ALA A 428 -22.47 -7.66 -11.83
CA ALA A 428 -21.43 -7.88 -12.85
C ALA A 428 -21.54 -9.24 -13.56
N ILE A 429 -22.13 -10.24 -12.89
CA ILE A 429 -22.40 -11.58 -13.46
C ILE A 429 -23.30 -11.53 -14.70
N GLU A 430 -24.17 -10.52 -14.84
CA GLU A 430 -25.06 -10.36 -15.99
C GLU A 430 -24.30 -9.96 -17.27
N LEU A 431 -23.01 -9.61 -17.17
CA LEU A 431 -22.16 -9.18 -18.28
C LEU A 431 -21.27 -10.29 -18.86
N ILE A 432 -21.27 -11.47 -18.25
CA ILE A 432 -20.56 -12.66 -18.74
C ILE A 432 -21.36 -13.30 -19.88
#